data_51b3e3795a1011a232a7463ec5ce62a3
#
_entry.id   51b3e3795a1011a232a7463ec5ce62a3
#
_cell.length_a   1.000
_cell.length_b   1.000
_cell.length_c   1.000
_cell.angle_alpha   90.00
_cell.angle_beta   90.00
_cell.angle_gamma   90.00
#
_symmetry.space_group_name_H-M   'P 1'
#
loop_
_entity.id
_entity.type
_entity.pdbx_description
1 polymer ?
#
loop_
_entity_poly.entity_id
_entity_poly.type
_entity_poly.pdbx_seq_one_letter_code
_entity_poly.pdbx_strand_id
1 'polypeptide(L)'
;VLPCELCKGHYKAFFEKYPISKILHQKPIPLFRYIIRLRNYIMKFYPTSVKVMTVPQVRAQLREKCAEQEMTTKNPKVWGQHIWLFLHCSSFTFPRRPSPKDAENYDCFLKSLTYILPCKYCRIHLKHYLQQNPLEKYLTSRMQYVRYIIELHNYINKEYGKKDIVTMRKAKQLISENCLQEYERNHVPNIMSAARKKKTTNTTATNPPG
;
A
#
# COMPACT_ATOMS: atom_id res chain seq x y z
N VAL A 1 -12.54 3.23 4.03
CA VAL A 1 -11.22 3.12 4.69
C VAL A 1 -10.08 3.74 3.86
N LEU A 2 -10.36 4.17 2.62
CA LEU A 2 -9.33 4.85 1.81
C LEU A 2 -8.95 6.19 2.45
N PRO A 3 -7.65 6.52 2.55
CA PRO A 3 -7.18 7.74 3.20
C PRO A 3 -7.44 9.03 2.40
N CYS A 4 -7.82 8.93 1.13
CA CYS A 4 -7.99 10.05 0.20
C CYS A 4 -9.48 10.21 -0.16
N GLU A 5 -10.08 11.39 0.05
CA GLU A 5 -11.50 11.65 -0.25
C GLU A 5 -11.80 11.57 -1.76
N LEU A 6 -10.92 12.10 -2.63
CA LEU A 6 -11.06 11.95 -4.07
C LEU A 6 -11.03 10.48 -4.49
N CYS A 7 -10.14 9.69 -3.86
CA CYS A 7 -10.07 8.25 -4.10
C CYS A 7 -11.38 7.56 -3.73
N LYS A 8 -12.00 7.92 -2.58
CA LYS A 8 -13.30 7.38 -2.16
C LYS A 8 -14.37 7.64 -3.22
N GLY A 9 -14.43 8.87 -3.76
CA GLY A 9 -15.36 9.24 -4.82
C GLY A 9 -15.17 8.39 -6.09
N HIS A 10 -13.94 8.24 -6.55
CA HIS A 10 -13.63 7.44 -7.75
C HIS A 10 -13.96 5.95 -7.56
N TYR A 11 -13.66 5.37 -6.38
CA TYR A 11 -14.03 3.99 -6.07
C TYR A 11 -15.54 3.81 -6.02
N LYS A 12 -16.27 4.73 -5.38
CA LYS A 12 -17.73 4.70 -5.31
C LYS A 12 -18.34 4.70 -6.72
N ALA A 13 -17.95 5.65 -7.57
CA ALA A 13 -18.41 5.75 -8.95
C ALA A 13 -18.09 4.47 -9.77
N PHE A 14 -16.92 3.85 -9.55
CA PHE A 14 -16.58 2.61 -10.21
C PHE A 14 -17.48 1.45 -9.77
N PHE A 15 -17.72 1.28 -8.45
CA PHE A 15 -18.55 0.20 -7.93
C PHE A 15 -20.03 0.35 -8.27
N GLU A 16 -20.53 1.57 -8.38
CA GLU A 16 -21.88 1.85 -8.88
C GLU A 16 -22.02 1.42 -10.35
N LYS A 17 -21.02 1.79 -11.19
CA LYS A 17 -21.01 1.42 -12.61
C LYS A 17 -20.74 -0.08 -12.86
N TYR A 18 -19.92 -0.69 -12.05
CA TYR A 18 -19.49 -2.09 -12.18
C TYR A 18 -19.66 -2.83 -10.85
N PRO A 19 -20.88 -3.26 -10.47
CA PRO A 19 -21.12 -3.93 -9.19
C PRO A 19 -20.33 -5.23 -9.06
N ILE A 20 -19.52 -5.34 -8.01
CA ILE A 20 -18.68 -6.51 -7.75
C ILE A 20 -19.51 -7.76 -7.47
N SER A 21 -20.71 -7.61 -6.94
CA SER A 21 -21.64 -8.73 -6.65
C SER A 21 -21.88 -9.63 -7.86
N LYS A 22 -21.87 -9.05 -9.09
CA LYS A 22 -22.05 -9.81 -10.34
C LYS A 22 -20.91 -10.79 -10.64
N ILE A 23 -19.76 -10.69 -9.99
CA ILE A 23 -18.58 -11.50 -10.27
C ILE A 23 -18.07 -12.31 -9.06
N LEU A 24 -18.56 -12.05 -7.84
CA LEU A 24 -18.08 -12.70 -6.61
C LEU A 24 -18.26 -14.22 -6.60
N HIS A 25 -19.27 -14.72 -7.28
CA HIS A 25 -19.57 -16.17 -7.37
C HIS A 25 -18.94 -16.85 -8.58
N GLN A 26 -18.14 -16.11 -9.37
CA GLN A 26 -17.47 -16.64 -10.55
C GLN A 26 -16.07 -17.17 -10.21
N LYS A 27 -15.44 -17.84 -11.19
CA LYS A 27 -14.04 -18.31 -11.07
C LYS A 27 -13.07 -17.14 -10.80
N PRO A 28 -11.88 -17.36 -10.18
CA PRO A 28 -10.93 -16.30 -9.80
C PRO A 28 -10.49 -15.36 -10.93
N ILE A 29 -10.49 -15.82 -12.19
CA ILE A 29 -10.09 -15.01 -13.34
C ILE A 29 -10.95 -13.76 -13.55
N PRO A 30 -12.31 -13.81 -13.45
CA PRO A 30 -13.13 -12.61 -13.49
C PRO A 30 -12.79 -11.59 -12.41
N LEU A 31 -12.52 -12.01 -11.17
CA LEU A 31 -12.12 -11.11 -10.10
C LEU A 31 -10.78 -10.43 -10.39
N PHE A 32 -9.79 -11.17 -10.87
CA PHE A 32 -8.49 -10.60 -11.26
C PHE A 32 -8.62 -9.54 -12.38
N ARG A 33 -9.44 -9.82 -13.40
CA ARG A 33 -9.75 -8.85 -14.47
C ARG A 33 -10.48 -7.63 -13.92
N TYR A 34 -11.37 -7.81 -12.97
CA TYR A 34 -12.11 -6.72 -12.32
C TYR A 34 -11.15 -5.77 -11.56
N ILE A 35 -10.22 -6.31 -10.80
CA ILE A 35 -9.22 -5.51 -10.07
C ILE A 35 -8.34 -4.70 -11.04
N ILE A 36 -7.94 -5.29 -12.16
CA ILE A 36 -7.18 -4.55 -13.20
C ILE A 36 -8.04 -3.44 -13.82
N ARG A 37 -9.33 -3.70 -14.08
CA ARG A 37 -10.26 -2.68 -14.59
C ARG A 37 -10.43 -1.53 -13.60
N LEU A 38 -10.61 -1.84 -12.30
CA LEU A 38 -10.67 -0.86 -11.23
C LEU A 38 -9.39 0.00 -11.20
N ARG A 39 -8.21 -0.63 -11.16
CA ARG A 39 -6.94 0.10 -11.21
C ARG A 39 -6.87 1.05 -12.40
N ASN A 40 -7.15 0.55 -13.60
CA ASN A 40 -7.07 1.34 -14.82
C ASN A 40 -8.11 2.47 -14.85
N TYR A 41 -9.28 2.28 -14.24
CA TYR A 41 -10.29 3.33 -14.08
C TYR A 41 -9.77 4.44 -13.15
N ILE A 42 -9.22 4.09 -11.99
CA ILE A 42 -8.67 5.03 -11.03
C ILE A 42 -7.50 5.83 -11.64
N MET A 43 -6.60 5.16 -12.37
CA MET A 43 -5.43 5.81 -12.98
C MET A 43 -5.78 6.89 -14.02
N LYS A 44 -7.00 6.91 -14.56
CA LYS A 44 -7.45 7.98 -15.47
C LYS A 44 -7.59 9.36 -14.79
N PHE A 45 -7.76 9.38 -13.48
CA PHE A 45 -7.95 10.62 -12.70
C PHE A 45 -6.64 11.19 -12.14
N TYR A 46 -5.54 10.47 -12.32
CA TYR A 46 -4.22 10.91 -11.86
C TYR A 46 -3.33 11.19 -13.08
N PRO A 47 -2.81 12.41 -13.22
CA PRO A 47 -1.92 12.80 -14.31
C PRO A 47 -0.51 12.22 -14.08
N THR A 48 -0.42 10.90 -14.02
CA THR A 48 0.84 10.18 -13.85
C THR A 48 1.20 9.49 -15.16
N SER A 49 2.48 9.27 -15.38
CA SER A 49 3.02 8.43 -16.46
C SER A 49 2.63 6.95 -16.34
N VAL A 50 1.72 6.62 -15.44
CA VAL A 50 1.30 5.25 -15.15
C VAL A 50 0.41 4.74 -16.28
N LYS A 51 0.98 3.90 -17.12
CA LYS A 51 0.28 3.29 -18.26
C LYS A 51 -0.88 2.40 -17.80
N VAL A 52 -1.97 2.42 -18.59
CA VAL A 52 -3.04 1.42 -18.49
C VAL A 52 -2.42 0.03 -18.65
N MET A 53 -2.74 -0.89 -17.76
CA MET A 53 -2.18 -2.23 -17.77
C MET A 53 -3.19 -3.27 -18.25
N THR A 54 -2.72 -4.19 -19.06
CA THR A 54 -3.46 -5.39 -19.48
C THR A 54 -3.24 -6.55 -18.49
N VAL A 55 -4.10 -7.56 -18.56
CA VAL A 55 -3.94 -8.79 -17.74
C VAL A 55 -2.58 -9.47 -17.96
N PRO A 56 -2.07 -9.65 -19.21
CA PRO A 56 -0.74 -10.21 -19.43
C PRO A 56 0.38 -9.39 -18.78
N GLN A 57 0.33 -8.06 -18.87
CA GLN A 57 1.34 -7.18 -18.27
C GLN A 57 1.37 -7.28 -16.75
N VAL A 58 0.19 -7.29 -16.09
CA VAL A 58 0.14 -7.48 -14.63
C VAL A 58 0.69 -8.86 -14.24
N ARG A 59 0.35 -9.91 -14.98
CA ARG A 59 0.91 -11.24 -14.74
C ARG A 59 2.43 -11.30 -14.93
N ALA A 60 2.96 -10.63 -15.96
CA ALA A 60 4.40 -10.55 -16.16
C ALA A 60 5.12 -9.86 -14.99
N GLN A 61 4.63 -8.71 -14.54
CA GLN A 61 5.19 -8.02 -13.38
C GLN A 61 5.14 -8.85 -12.09
N LEU A 62 4.03 -9.58 -11.86
CA LEU A 62 3.94 -10.46 -10.68
C LEU A 62 4.94 -11.61 -10.76
N ARG A 63 5.14 -12.21 -11.94
CA ARG A 63 6.12 -13.28 -12.15
C ARG A 63 7.54 -12.79 -11.95
N GLU A 64 7.89 -11.64 -12.52
CA GLU A 64 9.19 -10.99 -12.36
C GLU A 64 9.51 -10.76 -10.89
N LYS A 65 8.63 -10.09 -10.13
CA LYS A 65 8.82 -9.87 -8.69
C LYS A 65 8.91 -11.15 -7.88
N CYS A 66 8.18 -12.19 -8.25
CA CYS A 66 8.26 -13.48 -7.57
C CYS A 66 9.55 -14.24 -7.93
N ALA A 67 10.01 -14.14 -9.17
CA ALA A 67 11.25 -14.77 -9.62
C ALA A 67 12.49 -14.10 -9.01
N GLU A 68 12.56 -12.77 -9.00
CA GLU A 68 13.65 -12.00 -8.39
C GLU A 68 13.89 -12.35 -6.91
N GLN A 69 12.86 -12.80 -6.21
CA GLN A 69 12.91 -13.08 -4.78
C GLN A 69 12.80 -14.58 -4.45
N GLU A 70 12.77 -15.46 -5.45
CA GLU A 70 12.49 -16.90 -5.30
C GLU A 70 11.24 -17.17 -4.43
N MET A 71 10.21 -16.31 -4.55
CA MET A 71 9.06 -16.28 -3.66
C MET A 71 7.74 -16.42 -4.43
N THR A 72 6.72 -16.90 -3.74
CA THR A 72 5.35 -16.94 -4.25
C THR A 72 4.55 -15.72 -3.80
N THR A 73 3.46 -15.39 -4.50
CA THR A 73 2.50 -14.33 -4.09
C THR A 73 1.90 -14.56 -2.69
N LYS A 74 1.99 -15.78 -2.15
CA LYS A 74 1.56 -16.10 -0.78
C LYS A 74 2.57 -15.64 0.27
N ASN A 75 3.83 -15.38 -0.11
CA ASN A 75 4.88 -14.96 0.82
C ASN A 75 4.66 -13.49 1.23
N PRO A 76 4.54 -13.17 2.53
CA PRO A 76 4.33 -11.80 2.99
C PRO A 76 5.49 -10.85 2.69
N LYS A 77 6.70 -11.34 2.37
CA LYS A 77 7.80 -10.48 1.90
C LYS A 77 7.47 -9.76 0.59
N VAL A 78 6.59 -10.32 -0.25
CA VAL A 78 6.19 -9.72 -1.55
C VAL A 78 5.24 -8.54 -1.38
N TRP A 79 4.30 -8.61 -0.44
CA TRP A 79 3.19 -7.65 -0.33
C TRP A 79 3.06 -7.00 1.06
N GLY A 80 3.70 -7.59 2.09
CA GLY A 80 3.47 -7.21 3.48
C GLY A 80 3.84 -5.76 3.79
N GLN A 81 4.95 -5.23 3.23
CA GLN A 81 5.33 -3.83 3.41
C GLN A 81 4.27 -2.86 2.88
N HIS A 82 3.60 -3.21 1.78
CA HIS A 82 2.58 -2.36 1.16
C HIS A 82 1.29 -2.33 1.97
N ILE A 83 0.86 -3.48 2.51
CA ILE A 83 -0.31 -3.51 3.38
C ILE A 83 -0.04 -2.78 4.70
N TRP A 84 1.17 -2.88 5.28
CA TRP A 84 1.53 -2.13 6.46
C TRP A 84 1.55 -0.62 6.21
N LEU A 85 2.14 -0.18 5.10
CA LEU A 85 2.09 1.23 4.71
C LEU A 85 0.66 1.71 4.59
N PHE A 86 -0.21 0.95 3.90
CA PHE A 86 -1.62 1.30 3.76
C PHE A 86 -2.34 1.39 5.12
N LEU A 87 -2.13 0.41 6.01
CA LEU A 87 -2.76 0.40 7.34
C LEU A 87 -2.30 1.59 8.20
N HIS A 88 -1.01 1.93 8.18
CA HIS A 88 -0.52 3.12 8.86
C HIS A 88 -1.12 4.39 8.26
N CYS A 89 -1.08 4.58 6.94
CA CYS A 89 -1.70 5.74 6.28
C CYS A 89 -3.18 5.87 6.65
N SER A 90 -3.94 4.77 6.58
CA SER A 90 -5.36 4.77 6.92
C SER A 90 -5.62 5.12 8.39
N SER A 91 -4.75 4.68 9.31
CA SER A 91 -4.89 4.99 10.73
C SER A 91 -4.62 6.47 11.03
N PHE A 92 -3.62 7.07 10.40
CA PHE A 92 -3.33 8.50 10.56
C PHE A 92 -4.36 9.42 9.91
N THR A 93 -5.15 8.91 8.97
CA THR A 93 -6.26 9.65 8.32
C THR A 93 -7.63 9.33 8.92
N PHE A 94 -7.72 8.39 9.87
CA PHE A 94 -8.95 8.12 10.61
C PHE A 94 -9.50 9.41 11.25
N PRO A 95 -10.82 9.66 11.28
CA PRO A 95 -11.37 10.87 11.86
C PRO A 95 -10.92 11.10 13.30
N ARG A 96 -10.65 12.36 13.69
CA ARG A 96 -10.34 12.70 15.10
C ARG A 96 -11.50 12.41 16.02
N ARG A 97 -12.73 12.64 15.52
CA ARG A 97 -14.01 12.33 16.16
C ARG A 97 -14.79 11.45 15.17
N PRO A 98 -14.62 10.13 15.23
CA PRO A 98 -15.27 9.22 14.30
C PRO A 98 -16.77 9.15 14.56
N SER A 99 -17.55 9.06 13.47
CA SER A 99 -18.95 8.67 13.57
C SER A 99 -19.08 7.16 13.80
N PRO A 100 -20.24 6.67 14.29
CA PRO A 100 -20.50 5.22 14.36
C PRO A 100 -20.28 4.51 13.01
N LYS A 101 -20.59 5.16 11.91
CA LYS A 101 -20.40 4.62 10.56
C LYS A 101 -18.91 4.53 10.16
N ASP A 102 -18.10 5.49 10.59
CA ASP A 102 -16.65 5.39 10.41
C ASP A 102 -16.10 4.18 11.16
N ALA A 103 -16.47 4.04 12.44
CA ALA A 103 -16.06 2.91 13.26
C ALA A 103 -16.46 1.56 12.63
N GLU A 104 -17.72 1.41 12.23
CA GLU A 104 -18.22 0.21 11.54
C GLU A 104 -17.41 -0.13 10.28
N ASN A 105 -17.13 0.87 9.42
CA ASN A 105 -16.41 0.67 8.18
C ASN A 105 -14.96 0.20 8.42
N TYR A 106 -14.28 0.78 9.42
CA TYR A 106 -12.89 0.40 9.73
C TYR A 106 -12.82 -0.97 10.41
N ASP A 107 -13.77 -1.30 11.27
CA ASP A 107 -13.91 -2.63 11.88
C ASP A 107 -14.17 -3.71 10.81
N CYS A 108 -15.14 -3.50 9.94
CA CYS A 108 -15.46 -4.40 8.84
C CYS A 108 -14.25 -4.60 7.91
N PHE A 109 -13.53 -3.51 7.57
CA PHE A 109 -12.34 -3.59 6.75
C PHE A 109 -11.24 -4.45 7.41
N LEU A 110 -10.89 -4.19 8.66
CA LEU A 110 -9.81 -4.93 9.32
C LEU A 110 -10.18 -6.40 9.53
N LYS A 111 -11.43 -6.70 9.90
CA LYS A 111 -11.96 -8.06 9.99
C LYS A 111 -11.93 -8.79 8.66
N SER A 112 -12.21 -8.11 7.54
CA SER A 112 -12.16 -8.72 6.20
C SER A 112 -10.77 -9.20 5.82
N LEU A 113 -9.69 -8.57 6.31
CA LEU A 113 -8.31 -8.99 6.06
C LEU A 113 -8.04 -10.41 6.58
N THR A 114 -8.77 -10.87 7.60
CA THR A 114 -8.64 -12.25 8.11
C THR A 114 -9.04 -13.32 7.08
N TYR A 115 -9.72 -12.93 6.00
CA TYR A 115 -10.15 -13.80 4.92
C TYR A 115 -9.37 -13.58 3.62
N ILE A 116 -9.01 -12.33 3.33
CA ILE A 116 -8.48 -11.96 2.01
C ILE A 116 -6.95 -11.88 1.93
N LEU A 117 -6.23 -11.79 3.05
CA LEU A 117 -4.75 -11.81 3.00
C LEU A 117 -4.25 -13.07 2.29
N PRO A 118 -3.26 -12.95 1.37
CA PRO A 118 -2.79 -14.10 0.57
C PRO A 118 -2.17 -15.23 1.42
N CYS A 119 -1.58 -14.90 2.57
CA CYS A 119 -0.91 -15.84 3.47
C CYS A 119 -1.89 -16.44 4.49
N LYS A 120 -1.99 -17.77 4.53
CA LYS A 120 -2.84 -18.48 5.50
C LYS A 120 -2.46 -18.16 6.96
N TYR A 121 -1.18 -18.22 7.30
CA TYR A 121 -0.69 -17.94 8.65
C TYR A 121 -0.94 -16.48 9.06
N CYS A 122 -0.78 -15.54 8.12
CA CYS A 122 -1.07 -14.14 8.39
C CYS A 122 -2.54 -13.93 8.75
N ARG A 123 -3.46 -14.63 8.09
CA ARG A 123 -4.90 -14.60 8.42
C ARG A 123 -5.17 -15.15 9.82
N ILE A 124 -4.51 -16.26 10.20
CA ILE A 124 -4.65 -16.89 11.52
C ILE A 124 -4.14 -15.93 12.61
N HIS A 125 -2.93 -15.39 12.47
CA HIS A 125 -2.36 -14.46 13.45
C HIS A 125 -3.22 -13.19 13.59
N LEU A 126 -3.68 -12.61 12.48
CA LEU A 126 -4.56 -11.46 12.51
C LEU A 126 -5.88 -11.78 13.23
N LYS A 127 -6.52 -12.92 12.89
CA LYS A 127 -7.75 -13.34 13.54
C LYS A 127 -7.57 -13.51 15.04
N HIS A 128 -6.48 -14.16 15.47
CA HIS A 128 -6.16 -14.34 16.88
C HIS A 128 -5.96 -13.01 17.61
N TYR A 129 -5.21 -12.07 16.99
CA TYR A 129 -5.03 -10.74 17.58
C TYR A 129 -6.36 -10.00 17.75
N LEU A 130 -7.23 -9.99 16.73
CA LEU A 130 -8.53 -9.32 16.78
C LEU A 130 -9.46 -9.92 17.84
N GLN A 131 -9.38 -11.24 18.08
CA GLN A 131 -10.14 -11.90 19.14
C GLN A 131 -9.71 -11.47 20.54
N GLN A 132 -8.41 -11.31 20.76
CA GLN A 132 -7.85 -10.88 22.05
C GLN A 132 -7.97 -9.37 22.28
N ASN A 133 -7.95 -8.60 21.18
CA ASN A 133 -7.99 -7.15 21.20
C ASN A 133 -9.14 -6.64 20.32
N PRO A 134 -10.39 -6.67 20.80
CA PRO A 134 -11.55 -6.21 20.03
C PRO A 134 -11.37 -4.75 19.58
N LEU A 135 -11.44 -4.51 18.27
CA LEU A 135 -11.11 -3.23 17.64
C LEU A 135 -12.06 -2.11 18.05
N GLU A 136 -13.31 -2.42 18.36
CA GLU A 136 -14.37 -1.47 18.68
C GLU A 136 -13.96 -0.50 19.83
N LYS A 137 -13.16 -1.00 20.80
CA LYS A 137 -12.66 -0.22 21.93
C LYS A 137 -11.66 0.87 21.51
N TYR A 138 -11.05 0.72 20.34
CA TYR A 138 -9.99 1.60 19.85
C TYR A 138 -10.47 2.55 18.74
N LEU A 139 -11.68 2.39 18.24
CA LEU A 139 -12.28 3.24 17.20
C LEU A 139 -12.97 4.49 17.76
N THR A 140 -12.59 4.91 18.95
CA THR A 140 -13.13 6.11 19.63
C THR A 140 -12.41 7.40 19.26
N SER A 141 -11.19 7.31 18.75
CA SER A 141 -10.42 8.45 18.27
C SER A 141 -9.29 8.01 17.35
N ARG A 142 -8.80 8.95 16.51
CA ARG A 142 -7.64 8.71 15.63
C ARG A 142 -6.43 8.17 16.40
N MET A 143 -6.12 8.73 17.56
CA MET A 143 -4.94 8.34 18.33
C MET A 143 -5.04 6.92 18.86
N GLN A 144 -6.22 6.50 19.28
CA GLN A 144 -6.46 5.13 19.74
C GLN A 144 -6.28 4.14 18.59
N TYR A 145 -6.85 4.45 17.42
CA TYR A 145 -6.72 3.57 16.24
C TYR A 145 -5.27 3.52 15.72
N VAL A 146 -4.54 4.64 15.71
CA VAL A 146 -3.10 4.64 15.36
C VAL A 146 -2.29 3.74 16.29
N ARG A 147 -2.51 3.83 17.61
CA ARG A 147 -1.86 2.95 18.59
C ARG A 147 -2.18 1.49 18.33
N TYR A 148 -3.44 1.18 18.09
CA TYR A 148 -3.89 -0.17 17.79
C TYR A 148 -3.17 -0.77 16.57
N ILE A 149 -3.04 -0.03 15.47
CA ILE A 149 -2.33 -0.50 14.27
C ILE A 149 -0.83 -0.69 14.54
N ILE A 150 -0.21 0.15 15.37
CA ILE A 150 1.18 -0.01 15.79
C ILE A 150 1.35 -1.29 16.64
N GLU A 151 0.47 -1.53 17.59
CA GLU A 151 0.48 -2.71 18.45
C GLU A 151 0.24 -3.99 17.64
N LEU A 152 -0.72 -3.99 16.71
CA LEU A 152 -0.93 -5.08 15.77
C LEU A 152 0.34 -5.36 14.94
N HIS A 153 1.00 -4.33 14.42
CA HIS A 153 2.24 -4.50 13.65
C HIS A 153 3.34 -5.15 14.50
N ASN A 154 3.49 -4.70 15.75
CA ASN A 154 4.46 -5.25 16.68
C ASN A 154 4.13 -6.70 17.07
N TYR A 155 2.86 -7.01 17.28
CA TYR A 155 2.42 -8.38 17.52
C TYR A 155 2.81 -9.30 16.34
N ILE A 156 2.48 -8.90 15.13
CA ILE A 156 2.84 -9.68 13.92
C ILE A 156 4.36 -9.78 13.75
N ASN A 157 5.12 -8.73 14.02
CA ASN A 157 6.59 -8.78 13.99
C ASN A 157 7.13 -9.83 14.97
N LYS A 158 6.58 -9.90 16.18
CA LYS A 158 6.94 -10.89 17.19
C LYS A 158 6.64 -12.32 16.72
N GLU A 159 5.45 -12.55 16.13
CA GLU A 159 5.05 -13.87 15.58
C GLU A 159 6.00 -14.36 14.47
N TYR A 160 6.64 -13.43 13.74
CA TYR A 160 7.65 -13.74 12.72
C TYR A 160 9.11 -13.65 13.23
N GLY A 161 9.31 -13.57 14.56
CA GLY A 161 10.66 -13.52 15.17
C GLY A 161 11.44 -12.25 14.85
N LYS A 162 10.77 -11.18 14.37
CA LYS A 162 11.42 -9.91 14.10
C LYS A 162 11.66 -9.15 15.40
N LYS A 163 12.88 -8.66 15.59
CA LYS A 163 13.25 -7.83 16.76
C LYS A 163 12.92 -6.35 16.58
N ASP A 164 12.51 -5.94 15.38
CA ASP A 164 12.23 -4.54 15.08
C ASP A 164 10.89 -4.10 15.66
N ILE A 165 10.94 -3.06 16.51
CA ILE A 165 9.77 -2.48 17.17
C ILE A 165 9.33 -1.24 16.38
N VAL A 166 8.09 -1.23 15.96
CA VAL A 166 7.43 -0.07 15.35
C VAL A 166 6.96 0.87 16.45
N THR A 167 7.50 2.08 16.46
CA THR A 167 7.06 3.16 17.34
C THR A 167 6.22 4.18 16.55
N MET A 168 5.54 5.09 17.24
CA MET A 168 4.83 6.22 16.61
C MET A 168 5.75 7.02 15.66
N ARG A 169 7.01 7.22 16.07
CA ARG A 169 8.01 7.92 15.24
C ARG A 169 8.34 7.14 13.97
N LYS A 170 8.60 5.83 14.08
CA LYS A 170 8.85 4.97 12.91
C LYS A 170 7.65 4.90 11.96
N ALA A 171 6.44 4.79 12.48
CA ALA A 171 5.24 4.80 11.66
C ALA A 171 5.06 6.11 10.88
N LYS A 172 5.32 7.27 11.51
CA LYS A 172 5.33 8.57 10.82
C LYS A 172 6.43 8.67 9.77
N GLN A 173 7.63 8.20 10.09
CA GLN A 173 8.78 8.18 9.19
C GLN A 173 8.48 7.33 7.94
N LEU A 174 7.94 6.13 8.11
CA LEU A 174 7.53 5.25 7.01
C LEU A 174 6.57 5.95 6.03
N ILE A 175 5.61 6.71 6.55
CA ILE A 175 4.66 7.47 5.73
C ILE A 175 5.38 8.61 5.00
N SER A 176 6.21 9.40 5.70
CA SER A 176 6.90 10.55 5.10
C SER A 176 7.91 10.15 4.03
N GLU A 177 8.68 9.09 4.24
CA GLU A 177 9.64 8.57 3.27
C GLU A 177 8.95 8.12 1.97
N ASN A 178 7.81 7.44 2.07
CA ASN A 178 7.05 7.03 0.90
C ASN A 178 6.40 8.23 0.18
N CYS A 179 5.92 9.23 0.91
CA CYS A 179 5.38 10.46 0.32
C CYS A 179 6.49 11.29 -0.37
N LEU A 180 7.67 11.41 0.23
CA LEU A 180 8.81 12.13 -0.34
C LEU A 180 9.33 11.45 -1.61
N GLN A 181 9.49 10.12 -1.61
CA GLN A 181 9.91 9.37 -2.79
C GLN A 181 8.93 9.51 -3.96
N GLU A 182 7.63 9.63 -3.69
CA GLU A 182 6.63 9.87 -4.71
C GLU A 182 6.68 11.31 -5.22
N TYR A 183 6.87 12.29 -4.34
CA TYR A 183 7.06 13.69 -4.69
C TYR A 183 8.30 13.87 -5.58
N GLU A 184 9.44 13.30 -5.22
CA GLU A 184 10.67 13.35 -5.99
C GLU A 184 10.53 12.71 -7.37
N ARG A 185 9.89 11.54 -7.47
CA ARG A 185 9.61 10.89 -8.75
C ARG A 185 8.73 11.73 -9.69
N ASN A 186 7.82 12.52 -9.13
CA ASN A 186 6.83 13.26 -9.92
C ASN A 186 7.23 14.73 -10.19
N HIS A 187 8.12 15.32 -9.37
CA HIS A 187 8.39 16.76 -9.38
C HIS A 187 9.88 17.13 -9.53
N VAL A 188 10.80 16.19 -9.39
CA VAL A 188 12.23 16.45 -9.63
C VAL A 188 12.57 15.99 -11.05
N PRO A 189 12.66 16.89 -12.05
CA PRO A 189 13.24 16.55 -13.35
C PRO A 189 14.69 16.18 -13.07
N ASN A 190 15.11 15.08 -13.61
CA ASN A 190 16.41 14.43 -13.71
C ASN A 190 17.63 15.36 -13.53
N ILE A 191 17.76 16.06 -12.41
CA ILE A 191 18.89 16.97 -12.11
C ILE A 191 20.20 16.19 -11.99
N MET A 192 20.13 14.90 -11.65
CA MET A 192 21.33 14.05 -11.61
C MET A 192 21.88 13.67 -12.98
N SER A 193 21.09 13.69 -14.06
CA SER A 193 21.59 13.48 -15.43
C SER A 193 22.32 14.71 -15.95
N ALA A 194 21.95 15.93 -15.52
CA ALA A 194 22.61 17.16 -15.87
C ALA A 194 23.96 17.35 -15.14
N ALA A 195 24.06 16.91 -13.87
CA ALA A 195 25.32 16.96 -13.11
C ALA A 195 26.35 15.94 -13.61
N ARG A 196 25.91 14.77 -14.11
CA ARG A 196 26.82 13.78 -14.74
C ARG A 196 27.36 14.28 -16.10
N LYS A 197 26.55 14.99 -16.90
CA LYS A 197 27.02 15.58 -18.18
C LYS A 197 28.01 16.73 -17.98
N LYS A 198 27.95 17.49 -16.89
CA LYS A 198 28.94 18.56 -16.61
C LYS A 198 30.31 18.03 -16.13
N LYS A 199 30.40 16.82 -15.60
CA LYS A 199 31.66 16.22 -15.14
C LYS A 199 32.46 15.58 -16.28
N THR A 200 31.87 15.27 -17.43
CA THR A 200 32.56 14.67 -18.59
C THR A 200 33.05 15.68 -19.60
N THR A 201 32.73 16.98 -19.47
CA THR A 201 33.19 18.03 -20.41
C THR A 201 34.36 18.85 -19.89
N ASN A 202 34.85 18.62 -18.65
CA ASN A 202 35.95 19.38 -18.06
C ASN A 202 37.28 18.61 -17.98
N THR A 203 37.46 17.51 -18.76
CA THR A 203 38.71 16.72 -18.71
C THR A 203 39.48 16.73 -20.04
N THR A 204 39.19 17.67 -20.91
CA THR A 204 40.00 17.85 -22.13
C THR A 204 40.32 19.32 -22.37
N ALA A 205 41.21 19.89 -21.59
CA ALA A 205 41.99 21.06 -21.95
C ALA A 205 43.08 21.24 -20.88
N THR A 206 44.31 20.90 -21.18
CA THR A 206 45.56 21.64 -20.97
C THR A 206 46.74 20.67 -21.02
N ASN A 207 47.39 20.59 -22.15
CA ASN A 207 48.83 20.46 -22.22
C ASN A 207 49.33 21.62 -23.05
N PRO A 208 50.19 22.52 -22.50
CA PRO A 208 50.97 23.47 -23.29
C PRO A 208 52.23 22.77 -23.82
N PRO A 209 52.77 23.20 -24.95
CA PRO A 209 54.01 22.69 -25.48
C PRO A 209 55.20 23.37 -24.85
N GLY A 210 56.27 22.61 -24.63
CA GLY A 210 57.59 23.06 -24.23
C GLY A 210 58.55 21.90 -24.35
#